data_0166963cc39a9b92915bf5839074e68c
#
_entry.id   0166963cc39a9b92915bf5839074e68c
#
_cell.length_a   1.000
_cell.length_b   1.000
_cell.length_c   1.000
_cell.angle_alpha   90.00
_cell.angle_beta   90.00
_cell.angle_gamma   90.00
#
_symmetry.space_group_name_H-M   'P 1'
#
loop_
_entity.id
_entity.type
_entity.pdbx_description
1 polymer ?
#
loop_
_entity_poly.entity_id
_entity_poly.type
_entity_poly.pdbx_seq_one_letter_code
_entity_poly.pdbx_strand_id
1 'polypeptide(L)'
;MGIVAACAALAACAPAPITPAEAAKLRPADPKIAQLYDGACKACHANGNSGAPLTHDHAAWAPRWKQGQDVLLDHVVQGYKGMPALGQCVACQPADFQALIRFLADHEGETK
;
A
#
# COMPACT_ATOMS: atom_id res chain seq x y z
N MET A 1 -38.62 -14.38 36.64
CA MET A 1 -37.88 -15.02 35.54
C MET A 1 -37.22 -13.94 34.73
N GLY A 2 -35.93 -13.75 34.97
CA GLY A 2 -35.14 -12.76 34.24
C GLY A 2 -34.57 -13.37 32.94
N ILE A 3 -34.92 -12.79 31.82
CA ILE A 3 -34.28 -13.12 30.52
C ILE A 3 -32.98 -12.34 30.47
N VAL A 4 -31.87 -13.05 30.64
CA VAL A 4 -30.55 -12.48 30.40
C VAL A 4 -30.33 -12.51 28.89
N ALA A 5 -30.48 -11.34 28.25
CA ALA A 5 -30.07 -11.17 26.87
C ALA A 5 -28.53 -11.13 26.83
N ALA A 6 -27.91 -12.21 26.39
CA ALA A 6 -26.50 -12.24 26.10
C ALA A 6 -26.26 -11.43 24.81
N CYS A 7 -25.80 -10.18 24.95
CA CYS A 7 -25.21 -9.45 23.83
C CYS A 7 -23.92 -10.14 23.44
N ALA A 8 -23.95 -10.99 22.42
CA ALA A 8 -22.79 -11.45 21.73
C ALA A 8 -22.17 -10.24 21.03
N ALA A 9 -21.14 -9.64 21.62
CA ALA A 9 -20.32 -8.66 20.94
C ALA A 9 -19.60 -9.38 19.79
N LEU A 10 -20.07 -9.15 18.57
CA LEU A 10 -19.32 -9.48 17.36
C LEU A 10 -18.06 -8.60 17.38
N ALA A 11 -16.98 -9.14 17.93
CA ALA A 11 -15.68 -8.54 17.75
C ALA A 11 -15.39 -8.57 16.25
N ALA A 12 -15.44 -7.40 15.59
CA ALA A 12 -14.98 -7.26 14.23
C ALA A 12 -13.49 -7.63 14.24
N CYS A 13 -13.15 -8.80 13.69
CA CYS A 13 -11.77 -9.21 13.52
C CYS A 13 -11.15 -8.32 12.45
N ALA A 14 -10.46 -7.25 12.86
CA ALA A 14 -9.57 -6.53 11.96
C ALA A 14 -8.47 -7.50 11.50
N PRO A 15 -8.09 -7.53 10.20
CA PRO A 15 -6.97 -8.34 9.76
C PRO A 15 -5.71 -7.96 10.55
N ALA A 16 -4.91 -8.97 10.90
CA ALA A 16 -3.63 -8.74 11.56
C ALA A 16 -2.75 -7.83 10.69
N PRO A 17 -1.96 -6.91 11.31
CA PRO A 17 -1.03 -6.08 10.56
C PRO A 17 -0.05 -6.95 9.77
N ILE A 18 0.26 -6.53 8.54
CA ILE A 18 1.28 -7.20 7.73
C ILE A 18 2.66 -6.98 8.34
N THR A 19 3.47 -8.01 8.35
CA THR A 19 4.88 -7.92 8.76
C THR A 19 5.78 -7.52 7.59
N PRO A 20 6.97 -6.94 7.85
CA PRO A 20 7.94 -6.69 6.80
C PRO A 20 8.33 -7.93 6.00
N ALA A 21 8.42 -9.09 6.66
CA ALA A 21 8.74 -10.36 6.01
C ALA A 21 7.63 -10.81 5.04
N GLU A 22 6.37 -10.59 5.39
CA GLU A 22 5.24 -10.86 4.51
C GLU A 22 5.19 -9.87 3.36
N ALA A 23 5.36 -8.59 3.63
CA ALA A 23 5.40 -7.55 2.61
C ALA A 23 6.48 -7.81 1.56
N ALA A 24 7.64 -8.31 1.99
CA ALA A 24 8.77 -8.61 1.11
C ALA A 24 8.49 -9.74 0.10
N LYS A 25 7.47 -10.57 0.34
CA LYS A 25 7.07 -11.66 -0.55
C LYS A 25 6.05 -11.24 -1.60
N LEU A 26 5.45 -10.06 -1.44
CA LEU A 26 4.41 -9.58 -2.34
C LEU A 26 5.02 -9.02 -3.62
N ARG A 27 4.35 -9.29 -4.74
CA ARG A 27 4.75 -8.77 -6.05
C ARG A 27 3.51 -8.42 -6.88
N PRO A 28 3.58 -7.34 -7.68
CA PRO A 28 2.53 -7.06 -8.67
C PRO A 28 2.31 -8.23 -9.63
N ALA A 29 1.06 -8.40 -10.06
CA ALA A 29 0.71 -9.47 -11.01
C ALA A 29 1.28 -9.22 -12.41
N ASP A 30 1.35 -7.97 -12.86
CA ASP A 30 1.95 -7.59 -14.14
C ASP A 30 3.48 -7.70 -14.06
N PRO A 31 4.13 -8.46 -14.95
CA PRO A 31 5.59 -8.65 -14.91
C PRO A 31 6.40 -7.36 -15.06
N LYS A 32 5.93 -6.41 -15.87
CA LYS A 32 6.59 -5.10 -16.02
C LYS A 32 6.51 -4.30 -14.73
N ILE A 33 5.32 -4.23 -14.14
CA ILE A 33 5.10 -3.51 -12.88
C ILE A 33 5.87 -4.18 -11.74
N ALA A 34 5.93 -5.52 -11.71
CA ALA A 34 6.74 -6.25 -10.73
C ALA A 34 8.23 -5.90 -10.82
N GLN A 35 8.75 -5.77 -12.03
CA GLN A 35 10.15 -5.39 -12.24
C GLN A 35 10.43 -3.95 -11.76
N LEU A 36 9.53 -3.01 -12.06
CA LEU A 36 9.62 -1.62 -11.59
C LEU A 36 9.52 -1.54 -10.07
N TYR A 37 8.61 -2.29 -9.49
CA TYR A 37 8.45 -2.39 -8.04
C TYR A 37 9.72 -2.91 -7.35
N ASP A 38 10.29 -4.00 -7.84
CA ASP A 38 11.51 -4.58 -7.28
C ASP A 38 12.70 -3.61 -7.38
N GLY A 39 12.76 -2.83 -8.46
CA GLY A 39 13.88 -1.94 -8.72
C GLY A 39 13.83 -0.62 -7.96
N ALA A 40 12.66 -0.18 -7.50
CA ALA A 40 12.51 1.15 -6.90
C ALA A 40 11.74 1.15 -5.57
N CYS A 41 10.52 0.63 -5.54
CA CYS A 41 9.59 0.82 -4.43
C CYS A 41 9.87 -0.11 -3.23
N LYS A 42 10.23 -1.35 -3.52
CA LYS A 42 10.36 -2.43 -2.55
C LYS A 42 11.39 -2.13 -1.46
N ALA A 43 12.49 -1.47 -1.78
CA ALA A 43 13.57 -1.19 -0.84
C ALA A 43 13.09 -0.45 0.41
N CYS A 44 12.08 0.41 0.25
CA CYS A 44 11.48 1.16 1.37
C CYS A 44 10.15 0.56 1.82
N HIS A 45 9.27 0.20 0.87
CA HIS A 45 7.90 -0.23 1.19
C HIS A 45 7.78 -1.71 1.61
N ALA A 46 8.86 -2.46 1.60
CA ALA A 46 8.96 -3.80 2.21
C ALA A 46 9.98 -3.84 3.36
N ASN A 47 10.38 -2.68 3.86
CA ASN A 47 11.38 -2.54 4.92
C ASN A 47 10.76 -1.87 6.15
N GLY A 48 10.70 -2.59 7.27
CA GLY A 48 10.10 -2.08 8.51
C GLY A 48 10.86 -0.92 9.16
N ASN A 49 12.09 -0.64 8.75
CA ASN A 49 12.93 0.42 9.33
C ASN A 49 12.97 1.69 8.49
N SER A 50 12.31 1.71 7.33
CA SER A 50 12.36 2.86 6.41
C SER A 50 11.43 4.01 6.80
N GLY A 51 10.43 3.75 7.63
CA GLY A 51 9.35 4.69 7.93
C GLY A 51 8.28 4.79 6.85
N ALA A 52 8.47 4.16 5.70
CA ALA A 52 7.45 4.09 4.65
C ALA A 52 6.32 3.13 5.05
N PRO A 53 5.07 3.38 4.61
CA PRO A 53 4.00 2.42 4.82
C PRO A 53 4.32 1.12 4.05
N LEU A 54 4.22 -0.01 4.74
CA LEU A 54 4.48 -1.31 4.13
C LEU A 54 3.46 -1.62 3.03
N THR A 55 3.92 -2.28 1.98
CA THR A 55 3.06 -2.82 0.93
C THR A 55 1.97 -3.68 1.54
N HIS A 56 0.72 -3.43 1.16
CA HIS A 56 -0.50 -4.08 1.66
C HIS A 56 -0.80 -3.87 3.15
N ASP A 57 -0.17 -2.90 3.81
CA ASP A 57 -0.58 -2.49 5.16
C ASP A 57 -1.87 -1.67 5.07
N HIS A 58 -3.00 -2.33 5.17
CA HIS A 58 -4.32 -1.72 4.99
C HIS A 58 -4.58 -0.57 5.96
N ALA A 59 -4.15 -0.69 7.20
CA ALA A 59 -4.33 0.36 8.20
C ALA A 59 -3.53 1.63 7.85
N ALA A 60 -2.31 1.45 7.35
CA ALA A 60 -1.47 2.57 6.91
C ALA A 60 -1.95 3.17 5.58
N TRP A 61 -2.43 2.33 4.65
CA TRP A 61 -2.85 2.80 3.33
C TRP A 61 -4.26 3.37 3.28
N ALA A 62 -5.19 2.93 4.14
CA ALA A 62 -6.57 3.40 4.11
C ALA A 62 -6.71 4.93 4.16
N PRO A 63 -6.09 5.66 5.10
CA PRO A 63 -6.18 7.12 5.11
C PRO A 63 -5.49 7.77 3.91
N ARG A 64 -4.44 7.16 3.37
CA ARG A 64 -3.75 7.65 2.17
C ARG A 64 -4.61 7.46 0.93
N TRP A 65 -5.15 6.28 0.75
CA TRP A 65 -6.05 5.94 -0.36
C TRP A 65 -7.28 6.84 -0.41
N LYS A 66 -7.80 7.19 0.75
CA LYS A 66 -8.97 8.08 0.89
C LYS A 66 -8.74 9.49 0.35
N GLN A 67 -7.50 9.95 0.26
CA GLN A 67 -7.16 11.24 -0.36
C GLN A 67 -7.39 11.23 -1.88
N GLY A 68 -7.44 10.07 -2.50
CA GLY A 68 -7.60 9.90 -3.94
C GLY A 68 -6.30 9.54 -4.65
N GLN A 69 -6.41 8.80 -5.73
CA GLN A 69 -5.25 8.32 -6.50
C GLN A 69 -4.45 9.47 -7.11
N ASP A 70 -5.10 10.56 -7.50
CA ASP A 70 -4.40 11.73 -8.06
C ASP A 70 -3.48 12.40 -7.04
N VAL A 71 -3.89 12.50 -5.77
CA VAL A 71 -3.04 13.01 -4.69
C VAL A 71 -1.85 12.10 -4.45
N LEU A 72 -2.06 10.79 -4.44
CA LEU A 72 -0.98 9.83 -4.27
C LEU A 72 0.01 9.86 -5.44
N LEU A 73 -0.49 10.03 -6.67
CA LEU A 73 0.36 10.19 -7.85
C LEU A 73 1.23 11.45 -7.74
N ASP A 74 0.64 12.57 -7.34
CA ASP A 74 1.39 13.81 -7.13
C ASP A 74 2.49 13.65 -6.07
N HIS A 75 2.19 12.96 -4.96
CA HIS A 75 3.17 12.67 -3.92
C HIS A 75 4.35 11.84 -4.44
N VAL A 76 4.06 10.83 -5.26
CA VAL A 76 5.12 10.00 -5.85
C VAL A 76 5.97 10.81 -6.81
N VAL A 77 5.35 11.58 -7.70
CA VAL A 77 6.07 12.34 -8.74
C VAL A 77 6.93 13.44 -8.13
N GLN A 78 6.39 14.19 -7.19
CA GLN A 78 7.09 15.33 -6.58
C GLN A 78 7.98 14.94 -5.40
N GLY A 79 7.78 13.76 -4.82
CA GLY A 79 8.31 13.39 -3.53
C GLY A 79 7.41 13.86 -2.39
N TYR A 80 7.47 13.17 -1.26
CA TYR A 80 6.60 13.44 -0.13
C TYR A 80 7.25 13.02 1.17
N LYS A 81 7.46 13.96 2.09
CA LYS A 81 8.18 13.72 3.35
C LYS A 81 9.52 13.02 3.07
N GLY A 82 9.80 11.86 3.66
CA GLY A 82 11.01 11.10 3.40
C GLY A 82 11.07 10.36 2.06
N MET A 83 9.98 10.31 1.31
CA MET A 83 9.95 9.65 0.01
C MET A 83 10.56 10.54 -1.07
N PRO A 84 11.60 10.08 -1.78
CA PRO A 84 12.20 10.87 -2.86
C PRO A 84 11.26 11.01 -4.06
N ALA A 85 11.49 12.03 -4.87
CA ALA A 85 10.75 12.25 -6.11
C ALA A 85 10.83 11.01 -7.01
N LEU A 86 9.71 10.68 -7.66
CA LEU A 86 9.53 9.50 -8.52
C LEU A 86 9.72 8.16 -7.79
N GLY A 87 9.85 8.16 -6.45
CA GLY A 87 10.26 6.96 -5.72
C GLY A 87 11.58 6.38 -6.26
N GLN A 88 12.42 7.22 -6.88
CA GLN A 88 13.65 6.86 -7.61
C GLN A 88 13.41 5.97 -8.84
N CYS A 89 12.18 5.87 -9.33
CA CYS A 89 11.85 5.12 -10.55
C CYS A 89 11.90 6.03 -11.78
N VAL A 90 13.11 6.30 -12.28
CA VAL A 90 13.27 7.15 -13.47
C VAL A 90 12.70 6.54 -14.75
N ALA A 91 12.54 5.23 -14.80
CA ALA A 91 11.97 4.51 -15.94
C ALA A 91 10.44 4.46 -15.93
N CYS A 92 9.79 4.86 -14.82
CA CYS A 92 8.35 4.78 -14.69
C CYS A 92 7.64 5.90 -15.48
N GLN A 93 6.58 5.52 -16.17
CA GLN A 93 5.61 6.44 -16.76
C GLN A 93 4.45 6.69 -15.78
N PRO A 94 3.61 7.72 -15.98
CA PRO A 94 2.47 7.99 -15.09
C PRO A 94 1.56 6.77 -14.87
N ALA A 95 1.27 6.00 -15.92
CA ALA A 95 0.46 4.79 -15.80
C ALA A 95 1.14 3.70 -14.95
N ASP A 96 2.46 3.62 -14.99
CA ASP A 96 3.25 2.69 -14.16
C ASP A 96 3.14 3.08 -12.68
N PHE A 97 3.27 4.36 -12.36
CA PHE A 97 3.08 4.86 -10.99
C PHE A 97 1.68 4.58 -10.47
N GLN A 98 0.64 4.79 -11.29
CA GLN A 98 -0.73 4.49 -10.91
C GLN A 98 -0.92 3.00 -10.58
N ALA A 99 -0.35 2.12 -11.39
CA ALA A 99 -0.40 0.68 -11.13
C ALA A 99 0.38 0.30 -9.86
N LEU A 100 1.54 0.89 -9.64
CA LEU A 100 2.35 0.68 -8.43
C LEU A 100 1.64 1.16 -7.16
N ILE A 101 1.00 2.33 -7.20
CA ILE A 101 0.21 2.87 -6.09
C ILE A 101 -0.94 1.92 -5.74
N ARG A 102 -1.68 1.44 -6.74
CA ARG A 102 -2.77 0.48 -6.51
C ARG A 102 -2.25 -0.83 -5.91
N PHE A 103 -1.11 -1.29 -6.36
CA PHE A 103 -0.49 -2.48 -5.78
C PHE A 103 -0.08 -2.26 -4.31
N LEU A 104 0.63 -1.19 -4.01
CA LEU A 104 1.07 -0.86 -2.65
C LEU A 104 -0.10 -0.80 -1.67
N ALA A 105 -1.21 -0.20 -2.09
CA ALA A 105 -2.41 -0.03 -1.28
C ALA A 105 -3.36 -1.25 -1.28
N ASP A 106 -3.02 -2.31 -2.02
CA ASP A 106 -3.83 -3.51 -2.23
C ASP A 106 -5.17 -3.23 -2.95
N HIS A 107 -5.09 -2.44 -4.02
CA HIS A 107 -6.22 -2.08 -4.87
C HIS A 107 -5.95 -2.36 -6.36
N GLU A 108 -5.19 -3.41 -6.67
CA GLU A 108 -4.77 -3.72 -8.05
C GLU A 108 -5.94 -3.86 -9.04
N GLY A 109 -7.08 -4.34 -8.60
CA GLY A 109 -8.24 -4.52 -9.45
C GLY A 109 -9.04 -3.24 -9.72
N GLU A 110 -8.70 -2.13 -9.07
CA GLU A 110 -9.43 -0.87 -9.21
C GLU A 110 -8.84 -0.01 -10.32
N THR A 111 -9.71 0.46 -11.20
CA THR A 111 -9.43 1.59 -12.09
C THR A 111 -9.94 2.87 -11.43
N LYS A 112 -9.48 4.03 -11.89
CA LYS A 112 -9.95 5.33 -11.37
C LYS A 112 -11.47 5.41 -11.27
#